data_3c75934e3638b4b4e5b8bb1672b457d8
#
_entry.id   3c75934e3638b4b4e5b8bb1672b457d8
#
_cell.length_a   1.000
_cell.length_b   1.000
_cell.length_c   1.000
_cell.angle_alpha   90.00
_cell.angle_beta   90.00
_cell.angle_gamma   90.00
#
_symmetry.space_group_name_H-M   'P 1'
#
loop_
_entity.id
_entity.type
_entity.pdbx_description
1 polymer ?
#
loop_
_entity_poly.entity_id
_entity_poly.type
_entity_poly.pdbx_seq_one_letter_code
_entity_poly.pdbx_strand_id
1 'polypeptide(L)'
;LNGNLYSSDTVSKVEKLFIYPKLFSIYNYDNFQIRKIKLTKGEIQTDIKTINFLIQNIFNYKKKIIFKNLNLKIKDTKNFIIDIKKINFSNYGYYRNIISGKLFDKNFKIKLDDNLTNINFKLINTGVSASLNLQNKIKNNPYSGSLKGSILQSNYKFDFIYNDDSIEINNFFFRDKNLSFDSKGNIKLLPFFKINLTSEIKNFDTKNITNLKIDKLL
;
A
#
# COMPACT_ATOMS: atom_id res chain seq x y z
N LEU A 1 -20.96 16.37 9.36
CA LEU A 1 -21.46 15.14 9.95
C LEU A 1 -20.29 14.37 10.54
N ASN A 2 -20.37 14.03 11.84
CA ASN A 2 -19.51 13.06 12.48
C ASN A 2 -20.25 11.72 12.40
N GLY A 3 -19.60 10.66 11.99
CA GLY A 3 -20.23 9.36 11.82
C GLY A 3 -19.30 8.21 12.06
N ASN A 4 -19.85 7.13 12.61
CA ASN A 4 -19.22 5.82 12.64
C ASN A 4 -19.89 4.96 11.59
N LEU A 5 -19.11 4.36 10.71
CA LEU A 5 -19.56 3.38 9.74
C LEU A 5 -19.01 2.02 10.16
N TYR A 6 -19.88 1.06 10.29
CA TYR A 6 -19.55 -0.33 10.64
C TYR A 6 -19.86 -1.22 9.45
N SER A 7 -18.92 -2.05 9.06
CA SER A 7 -19.17 -3.26 8.29
C SER A 7 -18.58 -4.43 9.09
N SER A 8 -18.88 -5.68 8.77
CA SER A 8 -18.50 -6.83 9.56
C SER A 8 -17.02 -6.83 10.03
N ASP A 9 -16.12 -6.28 9.20
CA ASP A 9 -14.67 -6.35 9.44
C ASP A 9 -13.97 -4.98 9.35
N THR A 10 -14.75 -3.90 9.19
CA THR A 10 -14.20 -2.54 9.10
C THR A 10 -14.94 -1.59 10.01
N VAL A 11 -14.21 -0.92 10.88
CA VAL A 11 -14.71 0.17 11.71
C VAL A 11 -14.13 1.48 11.20
N SER A 12 -15.00 2.41 10.84
CA SER A 12 -14.59 3.73 10.35
C SER A 12 -15.19 4.81 11.22
N LYS A 13 -14.33 5.62 11.82
CA LYS A 13 -14.69 6.82 12.56
C LYS A 13 -14.22 8.03 11.79
N VAL A 14 -15.12 8.85 11.30
CA VAL A 14 -14.83 10.05 10.52
C VAL A 14 -15.30 11.28 11.29
N GLU A 15 -14.40 12.25 11.53
CA GLU A 15 -14.75 13.49 12.21
C GLU A 15 -15.54 14.45 11.29
N LYS A 16 -15.13 14.54 10.00
CA LYS A 16 -15.78 15.46 9.06
C LYS A 16 -15.96 14.80 7.69
N LEU A 17 -17.21 14.66 7.28
CA LEU A 17 -17.64 14.24 5.94
C LEU A 17 -18.28 15.41 5.23
N PHE A 18 -17.74 15.80 4.07
CA PHE A 18 -18.31 16.81 3.19
C PHE A 18 -18.78 16.14 1.90
N ILE A 19 -20.03 16.31 1.59
CA ILE A 19 -20.67 15.84 0.35
C ILE A 19 -21.01 17.07 -0.48
N TYR A 20 -20.47 17.14 -1.68
CA TYR A 20 -20.74 18.23 -2.62
C TYR A 20 -21.65 17.69 -3.73
N PRO A 21 -22.92 18.12 -3.78
CA PRO A 21 -23.83 17.72 -4.84
C PRO A 21 -23.46 18.38 -6.18
N LYS A 22 -24.03 17.87 -7.27
CA LYS A 22 -24.13 18.62 -8.53
C LYS A 22 -25.21 19.67 -8.37
N LEU A 23 -24.95 20.92 -8.79
CA LEU A 23 -25.81 22.07 -8.56
C LEU A 23 -27.27 21.82 -8.98
N PHE A 24 -27.48 21.29 -10.17
CA PHE A 24 -28.84 21.05 -10.68
C PHE A 24 -29.54 19.80 -10.11
N SER A 25 -28.82 18.93 -9.42
CA SER A 25 -29.39 17.73 -8.79
C SER A 25 -29.98 18.01 -7.40
N ILE A 26 -29.79 19.19 -6.86
CA ILE A 26 -30.30 19.57 -5.53
C ILE A 26 -31.82 19.74 -5.57
N TYR A 27 -32.36 20.16 -6.72
CA TYR A 27 -33.78 20.40 -6.90
C TYR A 27 -34.61 19.16 -7.29
N ASN A 28 -33.93 18.05 -7.56
CA ASN A 28 -34.56 16.78 -7.92
C ASN A 28 -34.09 15.68 -7.00
N TYR A 29 -34.84 15.36 -5.95
CA TYR A 29 -34.50 14.39 -4.92
C TYR A 29 -34.35 12.97 -5.49
N ASP A 30 -35.14 12.62 -6.50
CA ASP A 30 -35.07 11.27 -7.12
C ASP A 30 -33.80 11.06 -7.93
N ASN A 31 -33.18 12.16 -8.38
CA ASN A 31 -31.96 12.14 -9.20
C ASN A 31 -30.79 12.84 -8.51
N PHE A 32 -30.73 12.81 -7.17
CA PHE A 32 -29.64 13.42 -6.43
C PHE A 32 -28.26 12.83 -6.82
N GLN A 33 -27.37 13.67 -7.30
CA GLN A 33 -26.04 13.27 -7.76
C GLN A 33 -24.94 13.93 -6.94
N ILE A 34 -24.03 13.09 -6.43
CA ILE A 34 -22.83 13.56 -5.73
C ILE A 34 -21.75 13.89 -6.77
N ARG A 35 -21.20 15.08 -6.71
CA ARG A 35 -20.07 15.54 -7.52
C ARG A 35 -18.72 15.16 -6.89
N LYS A 36 -18.62 15.34 -5.56
CA LYS A 36 -17.37 15.18 -4.81
C LYS A 36 -17.65 14.78 -3.36
N ILE A 37 -16.78 13.90 -2.84
CA ILE A 37 -16.75 13.53 -1.42
C ILE A 37 -15.38 13.94 -0.85
N LYS A 38 -15.39 14.55 0.34
CA LYS A 38 -14.18 14.86 1.09
C LYS A 38 -14.33 14.34 2.52
N LEU A 39 -13.42 13.45 2.92
CA LEU A 39 -13.26 12.99 4.30
C LEU A 39 -12.06 13.69 4.93
N THR A 40 -12.25 14.22 6.12
CA THR A 40 -11.17 14.93 6.82
C THR A 40 -11.13 14.47 8.25
N LYS A 41 -9.93 14.06 8.66
CA LYS A 41 -9.65 13.49 9.97
C LYS A 41 -10.55 12.30 10.28
N GLY A 42 -9.97 11.21 10.64
CA GLY A 42 -10.70 9.98 10.98
C GLY A 42 -9.75 8.82 11.10
N GLU A 43 -10.31 7.71 11.53
CA GLU A 43 -9.60 6.44 11.68
C GLU A 43 -10.40 5.34 10.98
N ILE A 44 -9.71 4.55 10.18
CA ILE A 44 -10.22 3.34 9.55
C ILE A 44 -9.44 2.18 10.15
N GLN A 45 -10.17 1.23 10.77
CA GLN A 45 -9.60 -0.04 11.23
C GLN A 45 -10.14 -1.14 10.34
N THR A 46 -9.27 -1.94 9.78
CA THR A 46 -9.63 -3.02 8.86
C THR A 46 -8.67 -4.19 9.01
N ASP A 47 -9.08 -5.34 8.54
CA ASP A 47 -8.19 -6.49 8.43
C ASP A 47 -7.44 -6.53 7.09
N ILE A 48 -6.45 -7.43 6.99
CA ILE A 48 -5.63 -7.57 5.81
C ILE A 48 -6.42 -8.09 4.59
N LYS A 49 -7.50 -8.85 4.80
CA LYS A 49 -8.34 -9.40 3.73
C LYS A 49 -9.21 -8.31 3.12
N THR A 50 -9.80 -7.49 3.97
CA THR A 50 -10.73 -6.42 3.56
C THR A 50 -10.02 -5.25 2.91
N ILE A 51 -8.71 -5.04 3.16
CA ILE A 51 -7.99 -3.88 2.61
C ILE A 51 -7.96 -3.88 1.08
N ASN A 52 -7.83 -5.04 0.43
CA ASN A 52 -7.85 -5.14 -1.02
C ASN A 52 -9.20 -4.67 -1.60
N PHE A 53 -10.30 -5.05 -0.96
CA PHE A 53 -11.64 -4.61 -1.33
C PHE A 53 -11.81 -3.09 -1.17
N LEU A 54 -11.32 -2.53 -0.07
CA LEU A 54 -11.36 -1.07 0.16
C LEU A 54 -10.56 -0.32 -0.90
N ILE A 55 -9.35 -0.78 -1.20
CA ILE A 55 -8.49 -0.18 -2.22
C ILE A 55 -9.19 -0.21 -3.59
N GLN A 56 -9.70 -1.35 -4.02
CA GLN A 56 -10.40 -1.49 -5.29
C GLN A 56 -11.61 -0.55 -5.38
N ASN A 57 -12.42 -0.46 -4.33
CA ASN A 57 -13.58 0.43 -4.29
C ASN A 57 -13.18 1.90 -4.37
N ILE A 58 -12.14 2.33 -3.66
CA ILE A 58 -11.65 3.70 -3.69
C ILE A 58 -11.17 4.08 -5.10
N PHE A 59 -10.39 3.21 -5.75
CA PHE A 59 -9.84 3.49 -7.07
C PHE A 59 -10.85 3.32 -8.21
N ASN A 60 -11.83 2.43 -8.06
CA ASN A 60 -12.92 2.27 -9.03
C ASN A 60 -13.99 3.36 -8.89
N TYR A 61 -13.93 4.20 -7.86
CA TYR A 61 -14.91 5.24 -7.62
C TYR A 61 -14.79 6.36 -8.66
N LYS A 62 -15.78 6.44 -9.55
CA LYS A 62 -15.77 7.35 -10.71
C LYS A 62 -15.93 8.84 -10.35
N LYS A 63 -16.34 9.16 -9.12
CA LYS A 63 -16.54 10.55 -8.67
C LYS A 63 -15.30 11.07 -7.95
N LYS A 64 -15.24 12.40 -7.77
CA LYS A 64 -14.10 13.02 -7.09
C LYS A 64 -14.09 12.67 -5.60
N ILE A 65 -12.97 12.14 -5.13
CA ILE A 65 -12.75 11.78 -3.72
C ILE A 65 -11.47 12.45 -3.19
N ILE A 66 -11.56 12.96 -1.97
CA ILE A 66 -10.40 13.48 -1.23
C ILE A 66 -10.41 12.90 0.17
N PHE A 67 -9.28 12.36 0.58
CA PHE A 67 -8.97 12.05 1.97
C PHE A 67 -7.93 13.04 2.50
N LYS A 68 -8.15 13.57 3.70
CA LYS A 68 -7.18 14.43 4.39
C LYS A 68 -7.02 13.98 5.84
N ASN A 69 -5.76 13.72 6.23
CA ASN A 69 -5.40 13.35 7.61
C ASN A 69 -6.22 12.16 8.15
N LEU A 70 -6.36 11.09 7.35
CA LEU A 70 -6.93 9.83 7.81
C LEU A 70 -5.85 8.94 8.41
N ASN A 71 -6.19 8.18 9.44
CA ASN A 71 -5.36 7.11 9.98
C ASN A 71 -5.93 5.76 9.53
N LEU A 72 -5.06 4.84 9.15
CA LEU A 72 -5.43 3.48 8.76
C LEU A 72 -4.69 2.51 9.66
N LYS A 73 -5.44 1.70 10.40
CA LYS A 73 -4.94 0.63 11.24
C LYS A 73 -5.29 -0.71 10.64
N ILE A 74 -4.29 -1.49 10.29
CA ILE A 74 -4.46 -2.84 9.76
C ILE A 74 -4.19 -3.83 10.88
N LYS A 75 -5.15 -4.74 11.09
CA LYS A 75 -5.09 -5.78 12.11
C LYS A 75 -5.14 -7.15 11.44
N ASP A 76 -4.55 -8.15 12.08
CA ASP A 76 -4.78 -9.55 11.78
C ASP A 76 -5.37 -10.22 13.01
N THR A 77 -6.63 -10.67 12.89
CA THR A 77 -7.42 -11.30 13.96
C THR A 77 -7.38 -10.58 15.31
N LYS A 78 -6.27 -10.68 16.06
CA LYS A 78 -6.09 -10.05 17.38
C LYS A 78 -4.88 -9.11 17.44
N ASN A 79 -3.98 -9.18 16.47
CA ASN A 79 -2.71 -8.45 16.49
C ASN A 79 -2.76 -7.23 15.60
N PHE A 80 -2.15 -6.17 16.09
CA PHE A 80 -1.93 -4.95 15.33
C PHE A 80 -0.74 -5.13 14.39
N ILE A 81 -0.93 -4.95 13.06
CA ILE A 81 0.14 -5.15 12.09
C ILE A 81 0.78 -3.82 11.71
N ILE A 82 -0.02 -2.85 11.23
CA ILE A 82 0.48 -1.60 10.67
C ILE A 82 -0.42 -0.43 11.05
N ASP A 83 0.20 0.68 11.48
CA ASP A 83 -0.45 1.98 11.70
C ASP A 83 0.09 3.00 10.69
N ILE A 84 -0.77 3.44 9.79
CA ILE A 84 -0.46 4.46 8.80
C ILE A 84 -1.19 5.74 9.21
N LYS A 85 -0.43 6.79 9.53
CA LYS A 85 -0.97 8.05 10.05
C LYS A 85 -1.01 9.13 8.98
N LYS A 86 -1.94 10.07 9.14
CA LYS A 86 -2.04 11.30 8.34
C LYS A 86 -2.10 11.04 6.83
N ILE A 87 -2.87 10.03 6.42
CA ILE A 87 -3.04 9.69 5.00
C ILE A 87 -3.76 10.81 4.29
N ASN A 88 -3.19 11.24 3.16
CA ASN A 88 -3.78 12.16 2.22
C ASN A 88 -3.85 11.49 0.85
N PHE A 89 -4.98 11.62 0.18
CA PHE A 89 -5.23 11.06 -1.14
C PHE A 89 -6.22 11.92 -1.92
N SER A 90 -6.03 11.99 -3.23
CA SER A 90 -7.02 12.55 -4.16
C SER A 90 -6.99 11.77 -5.48
N ASN A 91 -8.16 11.43 -6.02
CA ASN A 91 -8.27 10.81 -7.34
C ASN A 91 -8.43 11.83 -8.48
N TYR A 92 -8.25 13.12 -8.21
CA TYR A 92 -8.36 14.18 -9.21
C TYR A 92 -7.44 15.37 -8.91
N GLY A 93 -7.23 16.23 -9.90
CA GLY A 93 -6.38 17.42 -9.81
C GLY A 93 -4.89 17.10 -9.94
N TYR A 94 -4.04 18.06 -9.62
CA TYR A 94 -2.57 17.94 -9.76
C TYR A 94 -1.97 16.81 -8.93
N TYR A 95 -2.52 16.53 -7.75
CA TYR A 95 -2.08 15.45 -6.86
C TYR A 95 -2.89 14.16 -7.03
N ARG A 96 -3.53 13.97 -8.20
CA ARG A 96 -4.27 12.74 -8.44
C ARG A 96 -3.36 11.52 -8.34
N ASN A 97 -3.92 10.44 -7.82
CA ASN A 97 -3.22 9.16 -7.70
C ASN A 97 -1.92 9.22 -6.86
N ILE A 98 -1.84 10.21 -5.97
CA ILE A 98 -0.77 10.32 -4.98
C ILE A 98 -1.36 10.05 -3.60
N ILE A 99 -0.80 9.06 -2.91
CA ILE A 99 -1.04 8.80 -1.50
C ILE A 99 0.19 9.29 -0.73
N SER A 100 -0.01 10.04 0.32
CA SER A 100 1.04 10.44 1.23
C SER A 100 0.60 10.32 2.67
N GLY A 101 1.53 10.15 3.59
CA GLY A 101 1.24 9.99 5.01
C GLY A 101 2.50 9.74 5.81
N LYS A 102 2.31 9.10 6.99
CA LYS A 102 3.41 8.67 7.86
C LYS A 102 3.32 7.17 8.11
N LEU A 103 4.44 6.48 7.95
CA LEU A 103 4.64 5.08 8.28
C LEU A 103 5.89 5.00 9.16
N PHE A 104 5.80 4.39 10.34
CA PHE A 104 6.89 4.38 11.34
C PHE A 104 7.45 5.79 11.61
N ASP A 105 6.54 6.77 11.76
CA ASP A 105 6.85 8.20 11.94
C ASP A 105 7.69 8.87 10.84
N LYS A 106 8.01 8.16 9.76
CA LYS A 106 8.64 8.72 8.56
C LYS A 106 7.58 9.07 7.51
N ASN A 107 7.79 10.17 6.81
CA ASN A 107 6.90 10.55 5.71
C ASN A 107 7.06 9.59 4.53
N PHE A 108 5.96 9.16 3.93
CA PHE A 108 5.99 8.37 2.71
C PHE A 108 5.18 9.01 1.59
N LYS A 109 5.46 8.58 0.38
CA LYS A 109 4.73 8.92 -0.82
C LYS A 109 4.58 7.70 -1.72
N ILE A 110 3.34 7.43 -2.15
CA ILE A 110 3.02 6.44 -3.17
C ILE A 110 2.50 7.19 -4.38
N LYS A 111 3.04 6.91 -5.56
CA LYS A 111 2.50 7.35 -6.84
C LYS A 111 1.94 6.14 -7.55
N LEU A 112 0.73 6.28 -8.08
CA LEU A 112 0.02 5.27 -8.84
C LEU A 112 -0.17 5.77 -10.26
N ASP A 113 -0.09 4.91 -11.24
CA ASP A 113 -0.55 5.24 -12.60
C ASP A 113 -2.08 5.12 -12.71
N ASP A 114 -2.64 5.59 -13.82
CA ASP A 114 -4.09 5.60 -14.02
C ASP A 114 -4.67 4.17 -14.18
N ASN A 115 -3.84 3.19 -14.53
CA ASN A 115 -4.23 1.80 -14.70
C ASN A 115 -3.97 0.95 -13.45
N LEU A 116 -3.32 1.50 -12.43
CA LEU A 116 -2.85 0.80 -11.24
C LEU A 116 -1.86 -0.34 -11.54
N THR A 117 -1.17 -0.26 -12.65
CA THR A 117 -0.15 -1.23 -13.05
C THR A 117 1.23 -0.86 -12.55
N ASN A 118 1.48 0.45 -12.33
CA ASN A 118 2.74 0.94 -11.79
C ASN A 118 2.51 1.66 -10.46
N ILE A 119 3.12 1.15 -9.41
CA ILE A 119 3.03 1.68 -8.06
C ILE A 119 4.44 2.01 -7.57
N ASN A 120 4.72 3.28 -7.32
CA ASN A 120 6.01 3.74 -6.82
C ASN A 120 5.86 4.21 -5.38
N PHE A 121 6.51 3.52 -4.47
CA PHE A 121 6.61 3.84 -3.05
C PHE A 121 7.96 4.48 -2.72
N LYS A 122 7.97 5.49 -1.88
CA LYS A 122 9.18 6.09 -1.33
C LYS A 122 8.95 6.49 0.13
N LEU A 123 9.82 6.03 1.00
CA LEU A 123 9.91 6.51 2.37
C LEU A 123 10.94 7.65 2.41
N ILE A 124 10.49 8.86 2.71
CA ILE A 124 11.28 10.08 2.50
C ILE A 124 12.42 10.16 3.52
N ASN A 125 13.62 10.48 3.04
CA ASN A 125 14.85 10.62 3.83
C ASN A 125 15.32 9.35 4.54
N THR A 126 15.00 8.16 3.99
CA THR A 126 15.44 6.89 4.58
C THR A 126 16.25 6.01 3.63
N GLY A 127 16.30 6.35 2.33
CA GLY A 127 16.90 5.46 1.32
C GLY A 127 16.03 4.24 0.97
N VAL A 128 14.77 4.17 1.47
CA VAL A 128 13.84 3.08 1.16
C VAL A 128 12.92 3.49 0.03
N SER A 129 12.93 2.70 -1.03
CA SER A 129 12.01 2.86 -2.16
C SER A 129 11.62 1.52 -2.76
N ALA A 130 10.43 1.47 -3.38
CA ALA A 130 9.95 0.31 -4.11
C ALA A 130 9.15 0.75 -5.33
N SER A 131 9.32 0.04 -6.43
CA SER A 131 8.54 0.22 -7.66
C SER A 131 7.96 -1.13 -8.06
N LEU A 132 6.66 -1.25 -7.97
CA LEU A 132 5.88 -2.41 -8.36
C LEU A 132 5.35 -2.20 -9.77
N ASN A 133 5.57 -3.18 -10.65
CA ASN A 133 5.02 -3.22 -11.99
C ASN A 133 4.20 -4.50 -12.15
N LEU A 134 2.89 -4.36 -12.35
CA LEU A 134 1.96 -5.47 -12.56
C LEU A 134 1.77 -5.70 -14.07
N GLN A 135 1.90 -6.94 -14.53
CA GLN A 135 1.72 -7.29 -15.95
C GLN A 135 0.24 -7.32 -16.33
N ASN A 136 -0.64 -7.68 -15.38
CA ASN A 136 -2.08 -7.73 -15.58
C ASN A 136 -2.78 -6.73 -14.65
N LYS A 137 -3.93 -6.20 -15.09
CA LYS A 137 -4.77 -5.36 -14.22
C LYS A 137 -5.21 -6.17 -13.00
N ILE A 138 -5.26 -5.53 -11.85
CA ILE A 138 -5.59 -6.11 -10.51
C ILE A 138 -6.91 -6.91 -10.46
N LYS A 139 -7.67 -6.96 -11.55
CA LYS A 139 -8.96 -7.67 -11.62
C LYS A 139 -8.87 -9.17 -11.89
N ASN A 140 -7.74 -9.68 -12.35
CA ASN A 140 -7.59 -11.08 -12.73
C ASN A 140 -6.61 -11.76 -11.79
N ASN A 141 -7.08 -12.73 -11.06
CA ASN A 141 -6.27 -13.59 -10.21
C ASN A 141 -5.96 -14.91 -10.96
N PRO A 142 -4.72 -15.43 -10.99
CA PRO A 142 -3.51 -14.87 -10.41
C PRO A 142 -2.96 -13.68 -11.21
N TYR A 143 -2.29 -12.75 -10.54
CA TYR A 143 -1.58 -11.68 -11.24
C TYR A 143 -0.08 -11.75 -10.98
N SER A 144 0.70 -11.44 -12.02
CA SER A 144 2.14 -11.45 -11.99
C SER A 144 2.70 -10.04 -12.10
N GLY A 145 3.92 -9.87 -11.65
CA GLY A 145 4.58 -8.59 -11.72
C GLY A 145 6.05 -8.66 -11.33
N SER A 146 6.67 -7.50 -11.32
CA SER A 146 8.01 -7.32 -10.80
C SER A 146 8.04 -6.22 -9.76
N LEU A 147 8.83 -6.41 -8.73
CA LEU A 147 9.11 -5.41 -7.71
C LEU A 147 10.61 -5.14 -7.69
N LYS A 148 10.97 -3.88 -7.78
CA LYS A 148 12.36 -3.41 -7.65
C LYS A 148 12.42 -2.25 -6.67
N GLY A 149 13.53 -2.13 -5.95
CA GLY A 149 13.66 -1.03 -5.02
C GLY A 149 15.04 -0.95 -4.38
N SER A 150 15.13 -0.11 -3.39
CA SER A 150 16.32 0.08 -2.58
C SER A 150 15.97 0.08 -1.10
N ILE A 151 16.89 -0.41 -0.29
CA ILE A 151 16.87 -0.28 1.17
C ILE A 151 18.24 0.23 1.56
N LEU A 152 18.31 1.49 2.02
CA LEU A 152 19.56 2.21 2.25
C LEU A 152 20.42 2.29 0.97
N GLN A 153 21.53 1.56 0.91
CA GLN A 153 22.43 1.50 -0.25
C GLN A 153 22.29 0.21 -1.07
N SER A 154 21.47 -0.74 -0.58
CA SER A 154 21.26 -2.03 -1.22
C SER A 154 20.11 -1.96 -2.21
N ASN A 155 20.23 -2.67 -3.33
CA ASN A 155 19.19 -2.78 -4.34
C ASN A 155 18.61 -4.19 -4.36
N TYR A 156 17.30 -4.27 -4.60
CA TYR A 156 16.63 -5.54 -4.77
C TYR A 156 15.68 -5.51 -5.97
N LYS A 157 15.51 -6.66 -6.57
CA LYS A 157 14.52 -6.89 -7.63
C LYS A 157 14.02 -8.32 -7.52
N PHE A 158 12.72 -8.52 -7.69
CA PHE A 158 12.16 -9.86 -7.87
C PHE A 158 10.93 -9.84 -8.77
N ASP A 159 10.71 -10.97 -9.42
CA ASP A 159 9.51 -11.26 -10.18
C ASP A 159 8.63 -12.18 -9.35
N PHE A 160 7.33 -11.96 -9.38
CA PHE A 160 6.40 -12.69 -8.54
C PHE A 160 5.11 -13.05 -9.27
N ILE A 161 4.47 -14.11 -8.76
CA ILE A 161 3.09 -14.47 -9.09
C ILE A 161 2.31 -14.45 -7.78
N TYR A 162 1.26 -13.66 -7.72
CA TYR A 162 0.37 -13.57 -6.58
C TYR A 162 -0.87 -14.42 -6.83
N ASN A 163 -1.16 -15.31 -5.91
CA ASN A 163 -2.42 -16.01 -5.73
C ASN A 163 -3.05 -15.52 -4.43
N ASP A 164 -4.36 -15.72 -4.22
CA ASP A 164 -5.07 -15.17 -3.05
C ASP A 164 -4.40 -15.48 -1.71
N ASP A 165 -3.77 -16.64 -1.60
CA ASP A 165 -3.18 -17.15 -0.37
C ASP A 165 -1.64 -17.16 -0.35
N SER A 166 -0.99 -16.84 -1.48
CA SER A 166 0.46 -16.97 -1.60
C SER A 166 1.08 -16.05 -2.65
N ILE A 167 2.36 -15.79 -2.47
CA ILE A 167 3.22 -15.11 -3.44
C ILE A 167 4.34 -16.07 -3.82
N GLU A 168 4.43 -16.46 -5.08
CA GLU A 168 5.60 -17.14 -5.62
C GLU A 168 6.65 -16.12 -6.03
N ILE A 169 7.88 -16.34 -5.61
CA ILE A 169 9.04 -15.50 -5.95
C ILE A 169 9.94 -16.33 -6.85
N ASN A 170 10.04 -15.91 -8.13
CA ASN A 170 10.77 -16.66 -9.12
C ASN A 170 12.22 -16.24 -9.22
N ASN A 171 12.50 -14.96 -9.25
CA ASN A 171 13.85 -14.42 -9.42
C ASN A 171 14.03 -13.25 -8.45
N PHE A 172 14.52 -13.52 -7.25
CA PHE A 172 14.87 -12.47 -6.31
C PHE A 172 16.37 -12.21 -6.37
N PHE A 173 16.74 -10.98 -6.65
CA PHE A 173 18.11 -10.51 -6.67
C PHE A 173 18.29 -9.45 -5.58
N PHE A 174 19.21 -9.70 -4.68
CA PHE A 174 19.67 -8.71 -3.72
C PHE A 174 21.12 -8.35 -4.01
N ARG A 175 21.41 -7.08 -4.10
CA ARG A 175 22.76 -6.57 -4.41
C ARG A 175 23.10 -5.44 -3.47
N ASP A 176 24.11 -5.66 -2.68
CA ASP A 176 24.78 -4.70 -1.83
C ASP A 176 26.29 -4.78 -2.03
N LYS A 177 27.01 -3.80 -1.52
CA LYS A 177 28.47 -3.78 -1.60
C LYS A 177 29.10 -5.01 -0.95
N ASN A 178 28.55 -5.45 0.18
CA ASN A 178 29.13 -6.49 1.04
C ASN A 178 28.37 -7.82 0.96
N LEU A 179 27.14 -7.82 0.47
CA LEU A 179 26.29 -9.00 0.39
C LEU A 179 25.51 -8.99 -0.92
N SER A 180 25.63 -10.07 -1.68
CA SER A 180 24.74 -10.30 -2.82
C SER A 180 24.30 -11.75 -2.87
N PHE A 181 23.04 -11.94 -3.16
CA PHE A 181 22.45 -13.27 -3.28
C PHE A 181 21.28 -13.27 -4.25
N ASP A 182 21.00 -14.44 -4.77
CA ASP A 182 19.83 -14.74 -5.58
C ASP A 182 18.94 -15.70 -4.80
N SER A 183 17.62 -15.53 -4.89
CA SER A 183 16.69 -16.40 -4.16
C SER A 183 15.48 -16.74 -5.00
N LYS A 184 14.84 -17.85 -4.65
CA LYS A 184 13.52 -18.27 -5.15
C LYS A 184 12.73 -18.91 -4.03
N GLY A 185 11.41 -18.92 -4.14
CA GLY A 185 10.57 -19.58 -3.16
C GLY A 185 9.17 -19.04 -3.10
N ASN A 186 8.53 -19.18 -1.96
CA ASN A 186 7.17 -18.72 -1.78
C ASN A 186 6.95 -18.07 -0.40
N ILE A 187 5.99 -17.17 -0.37
CA ILE A 187 5.44 -16.56 0.84
C ILE A 187 3.98 -16.96 0.92
N LYS A 188 3.61 -17.75 1.91
CA LYS A 188 2.21 -18.01 2.25
C LYS A 188 1.69 -16.82 3.08
N LEU A 189 0.50 -16.34 2.72
CA LEU A 189 -0.19 -15.25 3.41
C LEU A 189 -1.27 -15.78 4.35
N LEU A 190 -1.92 -16.89 3.98
CA LEU A 190 -3.02 -17.49 4.70
C LEU A 190 -2.80 -19.01 4.81
N PRO A 191 -3.32 -19.68 5.85
CA PRO A 191 -3.92 -19.12 7.07
C PRO A 191 -2.90 -18.47 8.01
N PHE A 192 -1.60 -18.78 7.84
CA PHE A 192 -0.50 -18.23 8.62
C PHE A 192 0.59 -17.71 7.69
N PHE A 193 1.16 -16.57 8.04
CA PHE A 193 2.30 -16.01 7.32
C PHE A 193 3.51 -16.93 7.45
N LYS A 194 4.02 -17.40 6.30
CA LYS A 194 5.21 -18.27 6.24
C LYS A 194 6.06 -17.92 5.03
N ILE A 195 7.36 -17.76 5.25
CA ILE A 195 8.34 -17.51 4.20
C ILE A 195 9.21 -18.76 4.01
N ASN A 196 9.27 -19.27 2.79
CA ASN A 196 10.17 -20.34 2.37
C ASN A 196 11.00 -19.81 1.19
N LEU A 197 12.25 -19.48 1.43
CA LEU A 197 13.18 -19.02 0.40
C LEU A 197 14.42 -19.89 0.37
N THR A 198 14.85 -20.28 -0.82
CA THR A 198 16.16 -20.88 -1.07
C THR A 198 17.04 -19.82 -1.69
N SER A 199 18.21 -19.57 -1.08
CA SER A 199 19.12 -18.49 -1.47
C SER A 199 20.47 -19.03 -1.86
N GLU A 200 21.05 -18.49 -2.92
CA GLU A 200 22.41 -18.71 -3.34
C GLU A 200 23.23 -17.44 -3.14
N ILE A 201 24.20 -17.48 -2.22
CA ILE A 201 25.06 -16.34 -1.91
C ILE A 201 26.10 -16.21 -3.02
N LYS A 202 26.15 -15.04 -3.69
CA LYS A 202 27.11 -14.74 -4.76
C LYS A 202 28.34 -13.97 -4.26
N ASN A 203 28.13 -13.10 -3.27
CA ASN A 203 29.22 -12.37 -2.63
C ASN A 203 28.89 -12.15 -1.15
N PHE A 204 29.89 -12.30 -0.30
CA PHE A 204 29.74 -12.12 1.13
C PHE A 204 31.05 -11.59 1.73
N ASP A 205 31.11 -10.32 2.05
CA ASP A 205 32.23 -9.69 2.74
C ASP A 205 31.94 -9.57 4.24
N THR A 206 32.58 -10.45 5.03
CA THR A 206 32.36 -10.50 6.48
C THR A 206 32.93 -9.30 7.23
N LYS A 207 33.90 -8.58 6.66
CA LYS A 207 34.59 -7.47 7.35
C LYS A 207 33.69 -6.28 7.67
N ASN A 208 32.55 -6.15 6.97
CA ASN A 208 31.65 -4.99 7.09
C ASN A 208 30.26 -5.29 7.62
N ILE A 209 29.95 -6.55 7.97
CA ILE A 209 28.59 -6.95 8.45
C ILE A 209 28.30 -6.38 9.83
N THR A 210 29.29 -6.16 10.66
CA THR A 210 29.14 -5.55 12.00
C THR A 210 28.61 -4.11 11.95
N ASN A 211 28.56 -3.48 10.79
CA ASN A 211 28.08 -2.11 10.60
C ASN A 211 26.64 -1.98 10.08
N LEU A 212 25.91 -3.08 9.90
CA LEU A 212 24.47 -3.04 9.65
C LEU A 212 23.75 -2.59 10.93
N LYS A 213 23.73 -1.29 11.17
CA LYS A 213 22.93 -0.67 12.23
C LYS A 213 21.47 -0.72 11.82
N ILE A 214 20.81 -1.84 12.08
CA ILE A 214 19.35 -2.04 11.92
C ILE A 214 18.58 -1.03 12.78
N ASP A 215 19.18 -0.56 13.88
CA ASP A 215 18.61 0.42 14.81
C ASP A 215 18.22 1.77 14.15
N LYS A 216 18.67 2.04 12.92
CA LYS A 216 18.29 3.25 12.18
C LYS A 216 17.07 3.06 11.27
N LEU A 217 16.54 1.84 11.13
CA LEU A 217 15.38 1.52 10.30
C LEU A 217 14.06 1.49 11.10
N LEU A 218 14.11 1.33 12.38
CA LEU A 218 13.01 1.36 13.34
C LEU A 218 13.06 2.67 14.12
#